data_cf25dc985f3690bdbc45c0b3a50e8d6c
#
_entry.id   cf25dc985f3690bdbc45c0b3a50e8d6c
#
_cell.length_a   1.000
_cell.length_b   1.000
_cell.length_c   1.000
_cell.angle_alpha   90.00
_cell.angle_beta   90.00
_cell.angle_gamma   90.00
#
_symmetry.space_group_name_H-M   'P 1'
#
loop_
_entity.id
_entity.type
_entity.pdbx_description
1 polymer ?
#
loop_
_entity_poly.entity_id
_entity_poly.type
_entity_poly.pdbx_seq_one_letter_code
_entity_poly.pdbx_strand_id
1 'polypeptide(L)'
;MLKGIDVSKWNGKLTEKDLAGLDFVMIRCGIGSDFKHQDDEQFENNVALCEKLKIPYGIYLYSYANCIEKAVSEAAHIKRLANGKTAKMGLWIDIEDAKLPKNKSFLVQIVKKICDEAGCGIYASLDWFNNRLDDTSLDKYDKWVAQWASKCTYNKPYVMWQYTDKLEINGKRFDGDYYYGKNGSNQPSNDISKKTIDELAKEVIEGKYGNGAERKKALGDRYDEVQKRVNELMQKPKDEGLYHIVKKGETLSKIAKQYGTTWQALKKLNGIKDANKIYVGQKIKIK
;
A
#
# COMPACT_ATOMS: atom_id res chain seq x y z
N MET A 1 2.97 7.37 14.39
CA MET A 1 2.08 6.28 13.90
C MET A 1 1.26 5.81 15.08
N LEU A 2 -0.07 5.90 14.98
CA LEU A 2 -1.01 5.43 16.01
C LEU A 2 -1.53 4.04 15.61
N LYS A 3 -1.85 3.20 16.62
CA LYS A 3 -2.47 1.89 16.41
C LYS A 3 -3.91 1.89 16.86
N GLY A 4 -4.79 1.35 16.03
CA GLY A 4 -6.21 1.26 16.31
C GLY A 4 -6.85 0.01 15.73
N ILE A 5 -8.15 -0.02 15.85
CA ILE A 5 -9.02 -1.05 15.26
C ILE A 5 -10.21 -0.38 14.60
N ASP A 6 -10.84 -1.07 13.65
CA ASP A 6 -12.18 -0.72 13.24
C ASP A 6 -13.21 -1.74 13.72
N VAL A 7 -14.41 -1.24 14.01
CA VAL A 7 -15.45 -2.00 14.69
C VAL A 7 -16.84 -1.69 14.15
N SER A 8 -17.69 -2.70 14.22
CA SER A 8 -19.09 -2.63 13.86
C SER A 8 -19.94 -3.53 14.78
N LYS A 9 -21.22 -3.65 14.51
CA LYS A 9 -22.10 -4.57 15.22
C LYS A 9 -21.59 -6.04 15.22
N TRP A 10 -20.80 -6.41 14.21
CA TRP A 10 -20.28 -7.77 14.09
C TRP A 10 -19.24 -8.15 15.17
N ASN A 11 -18.61 -7.15 15.80
CA ASN A 11 -17.70 -7.37 16.93
C ASN A 11 -18.45 -7.53 18.26
N GLY A 12 -19.81 -7.41 18.25
CA GLY A 12 -20.65 -7.47 19.44
C GLY A 12 -20.40 -6.30 20.38
N LYS A 13 -20.81 -6.46 21.64
CA LYS A 13 -20.59 -5.45 22.66
C LYS A 13 -19.12 -5.40 23.07
N LEU A 14 -18.52 -4.22 22.92
CA LEU A 14 -17.15 -3.97 23.36
C LEU A 14 -17.06 -3.71 24.86
N THR A 15 -15.92 -4.01 25.44
CA THR A 15 -15.56 -3.76 26.84
C THR A 15 -14.30 -2.87 26.90
N GLU A 16 -14.01 -2.30 28.07
CA GLU A 16 -12.78 -1.52 28.29
C GLU A 16 -11.52 -2.33 28.00
N LYS A 17 -11.54 -3.67 28.27
CA LYS A 17 -10.42 -4.56 28.00
C LYS A 17 -10.16 -4.73 26.50
N ASP A 18 -11.19 -4.68 25.67
CA ASP A 18 -11.07 -4.80 24.21
C ASP A 18 -10.40 -3.57 23.60
N LEU A 19 -10.48 -2.41 24.27
CA LEU A 19 -9.89 -1.15 23.82
C LEU A 19 -8.60 -0.76 24.54
N ALA A 20 -8.14 -1.57 25.49
CA ALA A 20 -6.96 -1.27 26.29
C ALA A 20 -5.69 -1.20 25.42
N GLY A 21 -4.96 -0.09 25.51
CA GLY A 21 -3.71 0.12 24.77
C GLY A 21 -3.86 0.53 23.31
N LEU A 22 -5.09 0.80 22.86
CA LEU A 22 -5.34 1.37 21.55
C LEU A 22 -5.24 2.90 21.58
N ASP A 23 -4.68 3.46 20.50
CA ASP A 23 -4.56 4.90 20.33
C ASP A 23 -5.84 5.50 19.72
N PHE A 24 -6.64 4.72 18.97
CA PHE A 24 -7.89 5.14 18.35
C PHE A 24 -8.81 3.97 17.97
N VAL A 25 -10.07 4.29 17.66
CA VAL A 25 -11.07 3.33 17.15
C VAL A 25 -11.84 3.94 15.98
N MET A 26 -12.02 3.18 14.91
CA MET A 26 -12.90 3.52 13.80
C MET A 26 -14.24 2.81 13.99
N ILE A 27 -15.36 3.54 14.03
CA ILE A 27 -16.66 3.01 14.43
C ILE A 27 -17.64 3.09 13.27
N ARG A 28 -18.18 1.95 12.83
CA ARG A 28 -19.25 1.96 11.85
C ARG A 28 -20.51 2.61 12.43
N CYS A 29 -21.01 3.63 11.75
CA CYS A 29 -22.26 4.27 12.17
C CYS A 29 -23.49 3.61 11.54
N GLY A 30 -23.37 3.01 10.38
CA GLY A 30 -24.47 2.39 9.67
C GLY A 30 -24.06 1.87 8.30
N ILE A 31 -25.07 1.56 7.50
CA ILE A 31 -24.94 1.05 6.13
C ILE A 31 -25.92 1.78 5.22
N GLY A 32 -25.51 2.15 4.00
CA GLY A 32 -26.41 2.69 2.98
C GLY A 32 -27.14 3.99 3.35
N SER A 33 -28.32 4.17 2.77
CA SER A 33 -29.11 5.40 2.85
C SER A 33 -29.58 5.75 4.28
N ASP A 34 -29.97 7.01 4.48
CA ASP A 34 -30.37 7.54 5.80
C ASP A 34 -31.74 7.04 6.28
N PHE A 35 -31.75 5.81 6.73
CA PHE A 35 -32.90 5.20 7.41
C PHE A 35 -32.47 4.66 8.77
N LYS A 36 -33.24 4.90 9.81
CA LYS A 36 -32.93 4.51 11.19
C LYS A 36 -32.63 3.00 11.35
N HIS A 37 -33.29 2.14 10.58
CA HIS A 37 -33.04 0.70 10.61
C HIS A 37 -31.70 0.29 9.94
N GLN A 38 -31.00 1.21 9.29
CA GLN A 38 -29.68 1.04 8.74
C GLN A 38 -28.56 1.58 9.66
N ASP A 39 -28.92 2.19 10.79
CA ASP A 39 -27.95 2.55 11.82
C ASP A 39 -27.30 1.28 12.39
N ASP A 40 -26.03 1.33 12.73
CA ASP A 40 -25.35 0.21 13.39
C ASP A 40 -25.78 0.12 14.84
N GLU A 41 -26.27 -1.05 15.24
CA GLU A 41 -26.84 -1.29 16.58
C GLU A 41 -25.85 -1.05 17.73
N GLN A 42 -24.55 -1.16 17.47
CA GLN A 42 -23.50 -0.92 18.46
C GLN A 42 -22.88 0.48 18.37
N PHE A 43 -23.30 1.30 17.41
CA PHE A 43 -22.68 2.60 17.17
C PHE A 43 -22.62 3.48 18.42
N GLU A 44 -23.77 3.74 19.03
CA GLU A 44 -23.84 4.60 20.22
C GLU A 44 -23.12 4.01 21.43
N ASN A 45 -23.16 2.69 21.60
CA ASN A 45 -22.43 2.00 22.66
C ASN A 45 -20.90 2.14 22.49
N ASN A 46 -20.41 1.98 21.26
CA ASN A 46 -19.00 2.08 20.94
C ASN A 46 -18.49 3.52 21.08
N VAL A 47 -19.28 4.51 20.64
CA VAL A 47 -18.98 5.94 20.85
C VAL A 47 -18.90 6.27 22.33
N ALA A 48 -19.93 5.90 23.11
CA ALA A 48 -19.96 6.16 24.54
C ALA A 48 -18.79 5.52 25.29
N LEU A 49 -18.37 4.32 24.88
CA LEU A 49 -17.22 3.65 25.46
C LEU A 49 -15.90 4.39 25.15
N CYS A 50 -15.71 4.81 23.88
CA CYS A 50 -14.54 5.59 23.50
C CYS A 50 -14.48 6.94 24.23
N GLU A 51 -15.61 7.65 24.37
CA GLU A 51 -15.69 8.92 25.10
C GLU A 51 -15.39 8.75 26.59
N LYS A 52 -15.95 7.69 27.23
CA LYS A 52 -15.65 7.33 28.61
C LYS A 52 -14.15 7.09 28.86
N LEU A 53 -13.52 6.38 27.93
CA LEU A 53 -12.08 6.04 28.00
C LEU A 53 -11.17 7.15 27.45
N LYS A 54 -11.74 8.21 26.89
CA LYS A 54 -11.03 9.31 26.21
C LYS A 54 -10.16 8.82 25.04
N ILE A 55 -10.58 7.74 24.39
CA ILE A 55 -9.92 7.21 23.19
C ILE A 55 -10.45 7.98 21.98
N PRO A 56 -9.59 8.59 21.15
CA PRO A 56 -9.99 9.21 19.89
C PRO A 56 -10.71 8.20 18.99
N TYR A 57 -11.77 8.63 18.32
CA TYR A 57 -12.47 7.77 17.36
C TYR A 57 -12.79 8.49 16.07
N GLY A 58 -13.00 7.70 15.00
CA GLY A 58 -13.55 8.11 13.73
C GLY A 58 -14.88 7.38 13.47
N ILE A 59 -15.61 7.86 12.49
CA ILE A 59 -16.94 7.34 12.13
C ILE A 59 -16.91 6.93 10.66
N TYR A 60 -17.38 5.72 10.33
CA TYR A 60 -17.52 5.30 8.95
C TYR A 60 -18.89 4.73 8.63
N LEU A 61 -19.31 4.89 7.35
CA LEU A 61 -20.52 4.32 6.79
C LEU A 61 -20.17 3.35 5.67
N TYR A 62 -20.75 2.16 5.66
CA TYR A 62 -20.65 1.21 4.57
C TYR A 62 -21.60 1.58 3.43
N SER A 63 -21.07 1.82 2.23
CA SER A 63 -21.84 2.36 1.12
C SER A 63 -22.53 1.29 0.28
N TYR A 64 -23.77 1.56 -0.09
CA TYR A 64 -24.56 0.85 -1.11
C TYR A 64 -25.04 1.80 -2.23
N ALA A 65 -24.49 3.00 -2.33
CA ALA A 65 -24.94 4.01 -3.28
C ALA A 65 -24.68 3.58 -4.73
N ASN A 66 -25.74 3.31 -5.46
CA ASN A 66 -25.68 2.98 -6.89
C ASN A 66 -26.35 4.05 -7.78
N CYS A 67 -26.74 5.19 -7.20
CA CYS A 67 -27.22 6.39 -7.88
C CYS A 67 -26.89 7.63 -7.04
N ILE A 68 -27.02 8.81 -7.60
CA ILE A 68 -26.67 10.09 -6.95
C ILE A 68 -27.59 10.37 -5.75
N GLU A 69 -28.87 10.04 -5.84
CA GLU A 69 -29.85 10.24 -4.76
C GLU A 69 -29.45 9.44 -3.52
N LYS A 70 -29.00 8.19 -3.69
CA LYS A 70 -28.48 7.40 -2.57
C LYS A 70 -27.17 7.96 -2.02
N ALA A 71 -26.29 8.47 -2.88
CA ALA A 71 -25.06 9.12 -2.44
C ALA A 71 -25.35 10.32 -1.52
N VAL A 72 -26.34 11.15 -1.88
CA VAL A 72 -26.82 12.26 -1.04
C VAL A 72 -27.40 11.75 0.28
N SER A 73 -28.20 10.69 0.21
CA SER A 73 -28.80 10.08 1.42
C SER A 73 -27.74 9.48 2.35
N GLU A 74 -26.70 8.83 1.82
CA GLU A 74 -25.58 8.28 2.62
C GLU A 74 -24.75 9.39 3.27
N ALA A 75 -24.52 10.50 2.57
CA ALA A 75 -23.87 11.67 3.16
C ALA A 75 -24.70 12.27 4.30
N ALA A 76 -26.03 12.34 4.15
CA ALA A 76 -26.94 12.76 5.21
C ALA A 76 -26.89 11.79 6.41
N HIS A 77 -26.83 10.48 6.16
CA HIS A 77 -26.74 9.42 7.18
C HIS A 77 -25.49 9.60 8.07
N ILE A 78 -24.31 9.75 7.47
CA ILE A 78 -23.07 10.00 8.21
C ILE A 78 -23.21 11.28 9.05
N LYS A 79 -23.70 12.37 8.46
CA LYS A 79 -23.85 13.68 9.14
C LYS A 79 -24.81 13.61 10.30
N ARG A 80 -25.94 12.90 10.14
CA ARG A 80 -26.91 12.73 11.21
C ARG A 80 -26.31 12.01 12.41
N LEU A 81 -25.61 10.89 12.18
CA LEU A 81 -25.03 10.09 13.25
C LEU A 81 -23.78 10.73 13.86
N ALA A 82 -23.03 11.52 13.10
CA ALA A 82 -21.89 12.27 13.60
C ALA A 82 -22.27 13.55 14.36
N ASN A 83 -23.53 14.00 14.25
CA ASN A 83 -23.99 15.23 14.91
C ASN A 83 -23.82 15.16 16.43
N GLY A 84 -23.20 16.18 17.01
CA GLY A 84 -22.93 16.26 18.46
C GLY A 84 -21.76 15.37 18.94
N LYS A 85 -21.07 14.66 18.05
CA LYS A 85 -19.94 13.77 18.38
C LYS A 85 -18.61 14.38 17.96
N THR A 86 -17.53 14.06 18.71
CA THR A 86 -16.17 14.55 18.43
C THR A 86 -15.35 13.46 17.73
N ALA A 87 -15.62 13.21 16.45
CA ALA A 87 -14.90 12.24 15.65
C ALA A 87 -13.49 12.75 15.25
N LYS A 88 -12.53 12.72 16.18
CA LYS A 88 -11.15 13.24 15.97
C LYS A 88 -10.40 12.55 14.84
N MET A 89 -10.75 11.30 14.53
CA MET A 89 -10.16 10.53 13.43
C MET A 89 -10.91 10.73 12.10
N GLY A 90 -11.86 11.67 12.05
CA GLY A 90 -12.60 12.04 10.86
C GLY A 90 -13.82 11.18 10.56
N LEU A 91 -14.48 11.56 9.46
CA LEU A 91 -15.62 10.83 8.87
C LEU A 91 -15.12 10.08 7.64
N TRP A 92 -15.70 8.89 7.35
CA TRP A 92 -15.23 8.03 6.27
C TRP A 92 -16.40 7.34 5.57
N ILE A 93 -16.24 7.16 4.26
CA ILE A 93 -17.12 6.33 3.46
C ILE A 93 -16.38 5.06 3.04
N ASP A 94 -16.98 3.92 3.28
CA ASP A 94 -16.45 2.61 2.95
C ASP A 94 -16.98 2.14 1.60
N ILE A 95 -16.09 2.02 0.61
CA ILE A 95 -16.39 1.77 -0.80
C ILE A 95 -15.81 0.41 -1.20
N GLU A 96 -16.55 -0.68 -0.91
CA GLU A 96 -16.08 -2.03 -1.22
C GLU A 96 -17.20 -2.99 -1.68
N ASP A 97 -18.48 -2.59 -1.62
CA ASP A 97 -19.57 -3.49 -1.94
C ASP A 97 -19.63 -3.85 -3.43
N ALA A 98 -19.76 -5.14 -3.72
CA ALA A 98 -19.81 -5.66 -5.09
C ALA A 98 -20.99 -5.12 -5.93
N LYS A 99 -22.04 -4.61 -5.29
CA LYS A 99 -23.23 -4.02 -5.95
C LYS A 99 -23.03 -2.57 -6.35
N LEU A 100 -21.93 -1.93 -5.93
CA LEU A 100 -21.60 -0.58 -6.38
C LEU A 100 -21.37 -0.55 -7.90
N PRO A 101 -21.61 0.60 -8.57
CA PRO A 101 -21.55 0.70 -10.02
C PRO A 101 -20.25 0.16 -10.61
N LYS A 102 -20.35 -0.72 -11.62
CA LYS A 102 -19.19 -1.24 -12.33
C LYS A 102 -18.52 -0.19 -13.22
N ASN A 103 -19.29 0.80 -13.70
CA ASN A 103 -18.76 1.92 -14.46
C ASN A 103 -17.91 2.80 -13.55
N LYS A 104 -16.61 2.87 -13.81
CA LYS A 104 -15.62 3.61 -13.02
C LYS A 104 -15.97 5.09 -12.89
N SER A 105 -16.27 5.76 -14.00
CA SER A 105 -16.57 7.21 -14.00
C SER A 105 -17.80 7.52 -13.15
N PHE A 106 -18.83 6.68 -13.22
CA PHE A 106 -20.03 6.87 -12.43
C PHE A 106 -19.81 6.57 -10.94
N LEU A 107 -19.04 5.53 -10.62
CA LEU A 107 -18.62 5.24 -9.24
C LEU A 107 -17.85 6.44 -8.64
N VAL A 108 -16.91 7.01 -9.39
CA VAL A 108 -16.15 8.19 -8.96
C VAL A 108 -17.08 9.38 -8.69
N GLN A 109 -18.10 9.61 -9.52
CA GLN A 109 -19.09 10.67 -9.28
C GLN A 109 -19.87 10.45 -7.97
N ILE A 110 -20.29 9.21 -7.70
CA ILE A 110 -20.97 8.83 -6.46
C ILE A 110 -20.09 9.11 -5.25
N VAL A 111 -18.84 8.60 -5.27
CA VAL A 111 -17.89 8.77 -4.16
C VAL A 111 -17.61 10.25 -3.90
N LYS A 112 -17.37 11.02 -4.96
CA LYS A 112 -17.20 12.48 -4.86
C LYS A 112 -18.41 13.15 -4.21
N LYS A 113 -19.61 12.78 -4.64
CA LYS A 113 -20.85 13.36 -4.11
C LYS A 113 -20.97 13.12 -2.61
N ILE A 114 -20.70 11.89 -2.15
CA ILE A 114 -20.71 11.56 -0.72
C ILE A 114 -19.64 12.36 0.03
N CYS A 115 -18.40 12.34 -0.45
CA CYS A 115 -17.29 12.98 0.23
C CYS A 115 -17.41 14.50 0.29
N ASP A 116 -17.87 15.14 -0.79
CA ASP A 116 -18.06 16.60 -0.82
C ASP A 116 -19.17 17.05 0.15
N GLU A 117 -20.26 16.27 0.27
CA GLU A 117 -21.36 16.62 1.17
C GLU A 117 -21.12 16.26 2.63
N ALA A 118 -20.50 15.11 2.89
CA ALA A 118 -20.24 14.65 4.25
C ALA A 118 -18.92 15.20 4.83
N GLY A 119 -18.02 15.73 4.01
CA GLY A 119 -16.68 16.12 4.43
C GLY A 119 -15.84 14.93 4.88
N CYS A 120 -15.93 13.79 4.17
CA CYS A 120 -15.32 12.53 4.60
C CYS A 120 -14.17 12.07 3.69
N GLY A 121 -13.31 11.21 4.25
CA GLY A 121 -12.32 10.43 3.52
C GLY A 121 -12.92 9.15 2.94
N ILE A 122 -12.10 8.39 2.20
CA ILE A 122 -12.48 7.18 1.48
C ILE A 122 -11.72 6.00 2.06
N TYR A 123 -12.45 4.96 2.51
CA TYR A 123 -11.91 3.63 2.74
C TYR A 123 -12.22 2.74 1.55
N ALA A 124 -11.23 1.97 1.12
CA ALA A 124 -11.36 0.90 0.15
C ALA A 124 -10.15 -0.04 0.21
N SER A 125 -10.27 -1.22 -0.41
CA SER A 125 -9.12 -2.08 -0.62
C SER A 125 -8.10 -1.47 -1.58
N LEU A 126 -6.85 -1.91 -1.48
CA LEU A 126 -5.77 -1.54 -2.42
C LEU A 126 -6.17 -1.79 -3.87
N ASP A 127 -6.83 -2.92 -4.15
CA ASP A 127 -7.31 -3.27 -5.50
C ASP A 127 -8.30 -2.22 -6.02
N TRP A 128 -9.26 -1.79 -5.17
CA TRP A 128 -10.22 -0.78 -5.57
C TRP A 128 -9.57 0.57 -5.83
N PHE A 129 -8.63 0.99 -4.99
CA PHE A 129 -7.88 2.24 -5.22
C PHE A 129 -7.06 2.21 -6.50
N ASN A 130 -6.47 1.07 -6.86
CA ASN A 130 -5.66 0.93 -8.07
C ASN A 130 -6.49 0.79 -9.36
N ASN A 131 -7.71 0.23 -9.28
CA ASN A 131 -8.47 -0.15 -10.47
C ASN A 131 -9.79 0.61 -10.62
N ARG A 132 -10.55 0.79 -9.56
CA ARG A 132 -11.91 1.35 -9.60
C ARG A 132 -11.99 2.81 -9.18
N LEU A 133 -11.11 3.23 -8.27
CA LEU A 133 -11.02 4.57 -7.70
C LEU A 133 -9.75 5.32 -8.14
N ASP A 134 -9.02 4.80 -9.11
CA ASP A 134 -7.85 5.47 -9.68
C ASP A 134 -8.28 6.62 -10.60
N ASP A 135 -8.59 7.75 -9.97
CA ASP A 135 -9.01 8.99 -10.63
C ASP A 135 -8.44 10.17 -9.84
N THR A 136 -7.79 11.09 -10.55
CA THR A 136 -7.13 12.25 -9.92
C THR A 136 -8.10 13.19 -9.20
N SER A 137 -9.38 13.19 -9.58
CA SER A 137 -10.40 13.98 -8.88
C SER A 137 -10.69 13.50 -7.46
N LEU A 138 -10.25 12.27 -7.11
CA LEU A 138 -10.32 11.73 -5.76
C LEU A 138 -9.06 12.02 -4.92
N ASP A 139 -7.99 12.58 -5.50
CA ASP A 139 -6.71 12.77 -4.79
C ASP A 139 -6.82 13.79 -3.62
N LYS A 140 -7.81 14.68 -3.67
CA LYS A 140 -8.07 15.68 -2.61
C LYS A 140 -8.64 15.09 -1.31
N TYR A 141 -9.20 13.88 -1.33
CA TYR A 141 -9.75 13.24 -0.14
C TYR A 141 -8.72 12.38 0.56
N ASP A 142 -8.76 12.34 1.89
CA ASP A 142 -7.97 11.41 2.70
C ASP A 142 -8.32 9.97 2.34
N LYS A 143 -7.32 9.08 2.36
CA LYS A 143 -7.49 7.66 2.02
C LYS A 143 -7.13 6.77 3.21
N TRP A 144 -7.99 5.80 3.44
CA TRP A 144 -7.78 4.69 4.35
C TRP A 144 -7.74 3.41 3.52
N VAL A 145 -6.55 2.85 3.35
CA VAL A 145 -6.28 1.74 2.43
C VAL A 145 -6.34 0.42 3.17
N ALA A 146 -7.12 -0.54 2.71
CA ALA A 146 -7.06 -1.91 3.20
C ALA A 146 -6.13 -2.75 2.33
N GLN A 147 -5.10 -3.28 2.97
CA GLN A 147 -4.19 -4.26 2.40
C GLN A 147 -3.58 -5.08 3.53
N TRP A 148 -3.98 -6.33 3.66
CA TRP A 148 -3.50 -7.22 4.72
C TRP A 148 -2.13 -7.77 4.34
N ALA A 149 -1.09 -7.10 4.80
CA ALA A 149 0.29 -7.34 4.42
C ALA A 149 1.27 -6.79 5.48
N SER A 150 2.55 -7.08 5.33
CA SER A 150 3.59 -6.52 6.21
C SER A 150 3.89 -5.04 5.93
N LYS A 151 3.48 -4.53 4.76
CA LYS A 151 3.57 -3.11 4.36
C LYS A 151 2.46 -2.76 3.39
N CYS A 152 2.00 -1.53 3.44
CA CYS A 152 1.11 -1.00 2.41
C CYS A 152 1.91 -0.68 1.14
N THR A 153 1.40 -1.12 -0.02
CA THR A 153 2.05 -0.89 -1.33
C THR A 153 1.31 0.13 -2.20
N TYR A 154 0.29 0.80 -1.64
CA TYR A 154 -0.38 1.88 -2.34
C TYR A 154 0.61 3.01 -2.64
N ASN A 155 0.67 3.45 -3.89
CA ASN A 155 1.69 4.38 -4.40
C ASN A 155 1.29 5.86 -4.36
N LYS A 156 0.08 6.19 -3.87
CA LYS A 156 -0.39 7.55 -3.66
C LYS A 156 -0.50 7.87 -2.16
N PRO A 157 -0.64 9.14 -1.77
CA PRO A 157 -0.81 9.52 -0.37
C PRO A 157 -2.02 8.84 0.29
N TYR A 158 -1.83 8.36 1.52
CA TYR A 158 -2.88 7.83 2.39
C TYR A 158 -2.57 8.19 3.84
N VAL A 159 -3.60 8.30 4.67
CA VAL A 159 -3.47 8.68 6.08
C VAL A 159 -3.68 7.52 7.04
N MET A 160 -4.32 6.45 6.56
CA MET A 160 -4.63 5.27 7.37
C MET A 160 -4.48 3.99 6.54
N TRP A 161 -4.07 2.91 7.18
CA TRP A 161 -3.87 1.60 6.59
C TRP A 161 -4.45 0.51 7.49
N GLN A 162 -5.45 -0.22 6.99
CA GLN A 162 -5.91 -1.46 7.59
C GLN A 162 -4.97 -2.59 7.16
N TYR A 163 -4.15 -3.06 8.11
CA TYR A 163 -3.04 -3.97 7.82
C TYR A 163 -3.36 -5.45 8.05
N THR A 164 -4.46 -5.75 8.75
CA THR A 164 -4.88 -7.11 9.08
C THR A 164 -6.36 -7.18 9.41
N ASP A 165 -6.98 -8.33 9.15
CA ASP A 165 -8.31 -8.74 9.60
C ASP A 165 -8.25 -9.71 10.79
N LYS A 166 -7.07 -9.87 11.42
CA LYS A 166 -6.78 -10.94 12.39
C LYS A 166 -6.07 -10.44 13.64
N LEU A 167 -6.30 -9.20 14.03
CA LEU A 167 -5.74 -8.69 15.27
C LEU A 167 -6.49 -9.30 16.46
N GLU A 168 -5.79 -10.04 17.30
CA GLU A 168 -6.39 -10.63 18.49
C GLU A 168 -6.19 -9.72 19.71
N ILE A 169 -7.31 -9.32 20.33
CA ILE A 169 -7.33 -8.56 21.58
C ILE A 169 -8.34 -9.22 22.50
N ASN A 170 -7.94 -9.59 23.71
CA ASN A 170 -8.83 -10.13 24.75
C ASN A 170 -9.69 -11.33 24.24
N GLY A 171 -9.09 -12.19 23.39
CA GLY A 171 -9.75 -13.36 22.81
C GLY A 171 -10.79 -13.06 21.71
N LYS A 172 -10.90 -11.81 21.27
CA LYS A 172 -11.71 -11.38 20.13
C LYS A 172 -10.81 -11.01 18.94
N ARG A 173 -11.35 -11.16 17.73
CA ARG A 173 -10.69 -10.78 16.48
C ARG A 173 -11.23 -9.44 16.00
N PHE A 174 -10.30 -8.58 15.55
CA PHE A 174 -10.56 -7.26 15.02
C PHE A 174 -9.77 -7.01 13.74
N ASP A 175 -10.24 -6.07 12.95
CA ASP A 175 -9.44 -5.44 11.92
C ASP A 175 -8.50 -4.42 12.57
N GLY A 176 -7.24 -4.47 12.18
CA GLY A 176 -6.20 -3.65 12.79
C GLY A 176 -5.73 -2.54 11.86
N ASP A 177 -5.56 -1.33 12.41
CA ASP A 177 -5.26 -0.13 11.67
C ASP A 177 -4.04 0.62 12.18
N TYR A 178 -3.31 1.23 11.23
CA TYR A 178 -2.32 2.25 11.50
C TYR A 178 -2.78 3.61 10.97
N TYR A 179 -2.71 4.64 11.82
CA TYR A 179 -2.95 6.01 11.42
C TYR A 179 -1.66 6.82 11.43
N TYR A 180 -1.40 7.52 10.33
CA TYR A 180 -0.17 8.27 10.10
C TYR A 180 -0.35 9.78 10.21
N GLY A 181 -1.61 10.26 10.25
CA GLY A 181 -1.95 11.68 10.25
C GLY A 181 -1.98 12.29 8.85
N LYS A 182 -2.59 13.46 8.74
CA LYS A 182 -2.72 14.18 7.45
C LYS A 182 -1.38 14.57 6.81
N ASN A 183 -0.34 14.73 7.62
CA ASN A 183 1.03 15.03 7.18
C ASN A 183 1.94 13.81 7.18
N GLY A 184 1.42 12.66 7.55
CA GLY A 184 2.15 11.44 7.79
C GLY A 184 1.65 10.28 6.93
N SER A 185 1.41 10.52 5.64
CA SER A 185 1.31 9.39 4.73
C SER A 185 2.60 8.59 4.85
N ASN A 186 2.48 7.25 4.99
CA ASN A 186 3.63 6.34 4.93
C ASN A 186 4.17 6.19 3.51
N GLN A 187 4.04 7.21 2.71
CA GLN A 187 5.03 7.46 1.69
C GLN A 187 6.35 7.59 2.45
N PRO A 188 7.39 6.80 2.16
CA PRO A 188 8.73 7.16 2.54
C PRO A 188 8.81 8.63 2.17
N SER A 189 9.09 9.49 3.14
CA SER A 189 8.97 10.95 2.96
C SER A 189 9.48 11.28 1.57
N ASN A 190 8.60 11.72 0.65
CA ASN A 190 9.02 12.25 -0.65
C ASN A 190 9.76 13.58 -0.47
N ASP A 191 10.21 13.83 0.75
CA ASP A 191 11.25 14.79 1.02
C ASP A 191 12.55 14.22 0.44
N ILE A 192 12.63 14.34 -0.89
CA ILE A 192 13.81 13.94 -1.66
C ILE A 192 15.07 14.62 -1.12
N SER A 193 14.94 15.72 -0.35
CA SER A 193 16.05 16.43 0.24
C SER A 193 16.75 15.62 1.36
N LYS A 194 16.02 14.74 2.04
CA LYS A 194 16.53 13.89 3.13
C LYS A 194 17.04 12.53 2.70
N LYS A 195 16.73 12.12 1.46
CA LYS A 195 17.17 10.83 0.91
C LYS A 195 18.54 10.95 0.24
N THR A 196 19.34 9.92 0.35
CA THR A 196 20.60 9.81 -0.43
C THR A 196 20.29 9.57 -1.90
N ILE A 197 21.25 9.87 -2.78
CA ILE A 197 21.14 9.58 -4.22
C ILE A 197 20.92 8.09 -4.47
N ASP A 198 21.55 7.22 -3.68
CA ASP A 198 21.40 5.76 -3.78
C ASP A 198 19.99 5.27 -3.43
N GLU A 199 19.37 5.84 -2.40
CA GLU A 199 17.99 5.54 -2.03
C GLU A 199 17.02 5.98 -3.11
N LEU A 200 17.18 7.21 -3.61
CA LEU A 200 16.35 7.74 -4.70
C LEU A 200 16.51 6.92 -5.98
N ALA A 201 17.73 6.51 -6.33
CA ALA A 201 17.99 5.70 -7.50
C ALA A 201 17.35 4.31 -7.43
N LYS A 202 17.38 3.65 -6.26
CA LYS A 202 16.66 2.39 -6.01
C LYS A 202 15.15 2.57 -6.15
N GLU A 203 14.60 3.62 -5.57
CA GLU A 203 13.18 3.92 -5.67
C GLU A 203 12.71 4.26 -7.09
N VAL A 204 13.59 4.89 -7.91
CA VAL A 204 13.35 5.10 -9.35
C VAL A 204 13.28 3.75 -10.07
N ILE A 205 14.20 2.84 -9.79
CA ILE A 205 14.22 1.48 -10.37
C ILE A 205 12.97 0.70 -9.98
N GLU A 206 12.45 0.89 -8.76
CA GLU A 206 11.20 0.33 -8.26
C GLU A 206 9.95 1.01 -8.85
N GLY A 207 10.11 2.05 -9.70
CA GLY A 207 9.00 2.74 -10.38
C GLY A 207 8.29 3.82 -9.57
N LYS A 208 8.77 4.20 -8.38
CA LYS A 208 8.09 5.14 -7.47
C LYS A 208 7.96 6.57 -7.99
N TYR A 209 8.75 6.95 -8.95
CA TYR A 209 8.78 8.33 -9.50
C TYR A 209 8.26 8.41 -10.95
N GLY A 210 7.54 7.39 -11.44
CA GLY A 210 7.03 7.35 -12.80
C GLY A 210 8.14 7.34 -13.87
N ASN A 211 7.84 7.83 -15.07
CA ASN A 211 8.77 7.84 -16.20
C ASN A 211 8.87 9.22 -16.85
N GLY A 212 9.99 9.50 -17.54
CA GLY A 212 10.17 10.70 -18.35
C GLY A 212 9.90 12.00 -17.59
N ALA A 213 8.94 12.78 -18.08
CA ALA A 213 8.62 14.11 -17.53
C ALA A 213 8.08 14.06 -16.09
N GLU A 214 7.33 13.02 -15.73
CA GLU A 214 6.81 12.82 -14.36
C GLU A 214 7.95 12.63 -13.37
N ARG A 215 8.93 11.78 -13.71
CA ARG A 215 10.12 11.56 -12.89
C ARG A 215 10.93 12.84 -12.72
N LYS A 216 11.12 13.60 -13.81
CA LYS A 216 11.84 14.86 -13.76
C LYS A 216 11.16 15.88 -12.85
N LYS A 217 9.82 15.98 -12.92
CA LYS A 217 9.03 16.83 -12.03
C LYS A 217 9.11 16.39 -10.58
N ALA A 218 9.05 15.07 -10.32
CA ALA A 218 9.05 14.52 -8.97
C ALA A 218 10.41 14.65 -8.26
N LEU A 219 11.52 14.56 -9.00
CA LEU A 219 12.88 14.65 -8.46
C LEU A 219 13.48 16.07 -8.49
N GLY A 220 12.84 17.00 -9.24
CA GLY A 220 13.30 18.39 -9.31
C GLY A 220 14.79 18.52 -9.64
N ASP A 221 15.48 19.36 -8.88
CA ASP A 221 16.92 19.65 -9.08
C ASP A 221 17.83 18.43 -8.89
N ARG A 222 17.33 17.38 -8.22
CA ARG A 222 18.10 16.14 -8.00
C ARG A 222 17.98 15.12 -9.14
N TYR A 223 17.15 15.39 -10.15
CA TYR A 223 16.88 14.46 -11.25
C TYR A 223 18.14 13.96 -11.93
N ASP A 224 19.05 14.84 -12.30
CA ASP A 224 20.22 14.47 -13.13
C ASP A 224 21.19 13.55 -12.35
N GLU A 225 21.42 13.83 -11.06
CA GLU A 225 22.27 13.00 -10.20
C GLU A 225 21.63 11.62 -9.95
N VAL A 226 20.33 11.60 -9.66
CA VAL A 226 19.59 10.36 -9.43
C VAL A 226 19.53 9.52 -10.70
N GLN A 227 19.27 10.13 -11.87
CA GLN A 227 19.20 9.41 -13.13
C GLN A 227 20.58 8.84 -13.52
N LYS A 228 21.65 9.57 -13.27
CA LYS A 228 23.02 9.05 -13.44
C LYS A 228 23.23 7.80 -12.59
N ARG A 229 22.84 7.85 -11.32
CA ARG A 229 22.97 6.73 -10.40
C ARG A 229 22.09 5.53 -10.77
N VAL A 230 20.88 5.78 -11.26
CA VAL A 230 20.00 4.74 -11.85
C VAL A 230 20.71 4.04 -13.00
N ASN A 231 21.30 4.80 -13.92
CA ASN A 231 22.00 4.24 -15.06
C ASN A 231 23.22 3.40 -14.63
N GLU A 232 23.95 3.82 -13.59
CA GLU A 232 25.06 3.04 -13.01
C GLU A 232 24.54 1.73 -12.38
N LEU A 233 23.45 1.77 -11.61
CA LEU A 233 22.86 0.58 -10.97
C LEU A 233 22.23 -0.38 -11.99
N MET A 234 21.67 0.14 -13.06
CA MET A 234 21.07 -0.66 -14.14
C MET A 234 22.10 -1.16 -15.15
N GLN A 235 23.29 -0.56 -15.23
CA GLN A 235 24.40 -1.18 -15.94
C GLN A 235 24.68 -2.48 -15.19
N LYS A 236 24.43 -3.63 -15.85
CA LYS A 236 24.90 -4.93 -15.35
C LYS A 236 26.37 -4.74 -14.98
N PRO A 237 26.84 -5.20 -13.81
CA PRO A 237 28.24 -5.13 -13.49
C PRO A 237 28.97 -5.69 -14.70
N LYS A 238 29.94 -4.95 -15.26
CA LYS A 238 30.89 -5.51 -16.21
C LYS A 238 31.43 -6.73 -15.50
N ASP A 239 31.10 -7.91 -16.01
CA ASP A 239 31.64 -9.16 -15.47
C ASP A 239 33.15 -9.10 -15.65
N GLU A 240 33.84 -8.54 -14.64
CA GLU A 240 35.30 -8.45 -14.58
C GLU A 240 35.94 -9.83 -14.37
N GLY A 241 35.15 -10.89 -14.59
CA GLY A 241 35.61 -12.26 -14.54
C GLY A 241 36.72 -12.49 -15.53
N LEU A 242 37.75 -13.20 -15.09
CA LEU A 242 38.75 -13.75 -15.99
C LEU A 242 38.11 -14.83 -16.86
N TYR A 243 38.20 -14.72 -18.17
CA TYR A 243 37.69 -15.68 -19.13
C TYR A 243 38.76 -16.29 -19.99
N HIS A 244 38.54 -17.53 -20.39
CA HIS A 244 39.35 -18.24 -21.41
C HIS A 244 38.47 -18.53 -22.63
N ILE A 245 38.99 -18.28 -23.83
CA ILE A 245 38.34 -18.69 -25.08
C ILE A 245 38.93 -20.02 -25.50
N VAL A 246 38.10 -21.07 -25.57
CA VAL A 246 38.52 -22.43 -25.92
C VAL A 246 39.15 -22.46 -27.31
N LYS A 247 40.37 -22.98 -27.41
CA LYS A 247 41.11 -23.18 -28.67
C LYS A 247 40.98 -24.65 -29.13
N LYS A 248 41.29 -24.90 -30.38
CA LYS A 248 41.26 -26.25 -30.95
C LYS A 248 42.17 -27.22 -30.17
N GLY A 249 41.64 -28.34 -29.72
CA GLY A 249 42.36 -29.38 -28.98
C GLY A 249 42.46 -29.13 -27.46
N GLU A 250 41.85 -28.07 -26.92
CA GLU A 250 41.77 -27.85 -25.49
C GLU A 250 40.66 -28.68 -24.87
N THR A 251 40.82 -29.02 -23.60
CA THR A 251 39.83 -29.67 -22.75
C THR A 251 39.64 -28.85 -21.49
N LEU A 252 38.50 -29.00 -20.84
CA LEU A 252 38.20 -28.28 -19.58
C LEU A 252 39.28 -28.55 -18.51
N SER A 253 39.88 -29.77 -18.50
CA SER A 253 40.95 -30.13 -17.58
C SER A 253 42.27 -29.38 -17.91
N LYS A 254 42.62 -29.22 -19.20
CA LYS A 254 43.80 -28.45 -19.61
C LYS A 254 43.63 -26.97 -19.24
N ILE A 255 42.47 -26.40 -19.50
CA ILE A 255 42.15 -25.00 -19.16
C ILE A 255 42.22 -24.83 -17.63
N ALA A 256 41.62 -25.72 -16.87
CA ALA A 256 41.64 -25.67 -15.39
C ALA A 256 43.07 -25.67 -14.86
N LYS A 257 43.94 -26.55 -15.39
CA LYS A 257 45.34 -26.65 -15.00
C LYS A 257 46.11 -25.35 -15.30
N GLN A 258 45.85 -24.72 -16.45
CA GLN A 258 46.46 -23.45 -16.85
C GLN A 258 46.17 -22.31 -15.85
N TYR A 259 45.00 -22.33 -15.24
CA TYR A 259 44.53 -21.28 -14.32
C TYR A 259 44.58 -21.70 -12.85
N GLY A 260 45.24 -22.80 -12.50
CA GLY A 260 45.42 -23.25 -11.12
C GLY A 260 44.11 -23.66 -10.41
N THR A 261 43.15 -24.17 -11.19
CA THR A 261 41.85 -24.62 -10.69
C THR A 261 41.53 -26.05 -11.12
N THR A 262 40.34 -26.54 -10.81
CA THR A 262 39.88 -27.90 -11.20
C THR A 262 38.80 -27.82 -12.30
N TRP A 263 38.74 -28.83 -13.15
CA TRP A 263 37.71 -28.91 -14.18
C TRP A 263 36.29 -28.99 -13.57
N GLN A 264 36.16 -29.57 -12.36
CA GLN A 264 34.88 -29.61 -11.62
C GLN A 264 34.41 -28.19 -11.23
N ALA A 265 35.34 -27.35 -10.74
CA ALA A 265 35.09 -25.97 -10.39
C ALA A 265 34.68 -25.17 -11.65
N LEU A 266 35.39 -25.30 -12.76
CA LEU A 266 35.03 -24.64 -14.01
C LEU A 266 33.71 -25.13 -14.57
N LYS A 267 33.43 -26.43 -14.50
CA LYS A 267 32.12 -27.02 -14.88
C LYS A 267 30.99 -26.38 -14.13
N LYS A 268 31.10 -26.30 -12.78
CA LYS A 268 30.08 -25.71 -11.90
C LYS A 268 29.91 -24.21 -12.16
N LEU A 269 31.02 -23.47 -12.25
CA LEU A 269 31.01 -22.02 -12.44
C LEU A 269 30.37 -21.61 -13.78
N ASN A 270 30.50 -22.45 -14.80
CA ASN A 270 29.98 -22.19 -16.14
C ASN A 270 28.68 -22.95 -16.47
N GLY A 271 28.10 -23.69 -15.54
CA GLY A 271 26.87 -24.47 -15.77
C GLY A 271 27.02 -25.55 -16.86
N ILE A 272 28.24 -26.06 -17.09
CA ILE A 272 28.55 -27.05 -18.14
C ILE A 272 27.98 -28.42 -17.71
N LYS A 273 27.05 -28.97 -18.48
CA LYS A 273 26.40 -30.26 -18.16
C LYS A 273 27.36 -31.45 -18.36
N ASP A 274 28.15 -31.43 -19.41
CA ASP A 274 29.13 -32.47 -19.76
C ASP A 274 30.52 -31.85 -19.95
N ALA A 275 31.47 -32.20 -19.08
CA ALA A 275 32.84 -31.65 -19.10
C ALA A 275 33.62 -31.99 -20.40
N ASN A 276 33.17 -32.99 -21.14
CA ASN A 276 33.82 -33.40 -22.42
C ASN A 276 33.24 -32.66 -23.63
N LYS A 277 32.18 -31.87 -23.41
CA LYS A 277 31.49 -31.11 -24.48
C LYS A 277 31.73 -29.62 -24.31
N ILE A 278 32.93 -29.18 -24.64
CA ILE A 278 33.30 -27.77 -24.86
C ILE A 278 33.68 -27.56 -26.32
N TYR A 279 33.44 -26.36 -26.82
CA TYR A 279 33.58 -26.05 -28.25
C TYR A 279 34.59 -24.96 -28.47
N VAL A 280 35.32 -25.02 -29.58
CA VAL A 280 36.23 -23.97 -30.00
C VAL A 280 35.50 -22.63 -30.10
N GLY A 281 36.03 -21.57 -29.50
CA GLY A 281 35.38 -20.28 -29.40
C GLY A 281 34.47 -20.12 -28.18
N GLN A 282 34.19 -21.18 -27.44
CA GLN A 282 33.38 -21.08 -26.21
C GLN A 282 34.13 -20.25 -25.14
N LYS A 283 33.41 -19.30 -24.52
CA LYS A 283 33.93 -18.45 -23.43
C LYS A 283 33.71 -19.17 -22.10
N ILE A 284 34.79 -19.51 -21.41
CA ILE A 284 34.77 -20.18 -20.09
C ILE A 284 35.19 -19.17 -19.04
N LYS A 285 34.31 -18.93 -18.08
CA LYS A 285 34.59 -18.11 -16.89
C LYS A 285 35.57 -18.85 -15.98
N ILE A 286 36.65 -18.19 -15.58
CA ILE A 286 37.69 -18.77 -14.74
C ILE A 286 37.51 -18.37 -13.27
N LYS A 287 37.11 -17.13 -13.02
CA LYS A 287 36.77 -16.58 -11.71
C LYS A 287 35.92 -15.32 -11.82
#